data_fc122bb09b8fecb5cc0c1a9843ab18cb
#
_entry.id   fc122bb09b8fecb5cc0c1a9843ab18cb
#
_cell.length_a   1.000
_cell.length_b   1.000
_cell.length_c   1.000
_cell.angle_alpha   90.00
_cell.angle_beta   90.00
_cell.angle_gamma   90.00
#
_symmetry.space_group_name_H-M   'P 1'
#
loop_
_entity.id
_entity.type
_entity.pdbx_description
1 polymer ?
#
loop_
_entity_poly.entity_id
_entity_poly.type
_entity_poly.pdbx_seq_one_letter_code
_entity_poly.pdbx_strand_id
1 'polypeptide(L)'
;MIRAVLISVCLLVVIGSFVLANKFQKPQKPSPPPPPPKVLMIGDSLSVGGFGEAVREHLEREFGRQNVAFFASCGSSPESWLENEPVFHTRCGYREKTPTTDVYSDYHNGKRPPPVATPKIETLIERYKPTIVIVQLGTNWMDQTLSDDYIRHVLARFVGAVHGDSTRRLIWIGPPDSSRFSKVQSRIYRLIQQSLPRGDPVIDSRRFTRYVLGKTGGDGIHYNRESGEAWARPVNASIDQILAADIAARRKVASNH
;
A
#
# COMPACT_ATOMS: atom_id res chain seq x y z
N MET A 1 34.61 63.55 -28.57
CA MET A 1 33.96 63.55 -27.22
C MET A 1 32.49 63.13 -27.22
N ILE A 2 31.77 63.07 -28.36
CA ILE A 2 30.31 62.74 -28.37
C ILE A 2 30.00 61.28 -28.30
N ARG A 3 30.91 60.36 -28.68
CA ARG A 3 30.67 58.90 -28.60
C ARG A 3 30.76 58.29 -27.20
N ALA A 4 31.52 58.89 -26.28
CA ALA A 4 31.67 58.34 -24.91
C ALA A 4 30.47 58.68 -24.00
N VAL A 5 29.73 59.77 -24.27
CA VAL A 5 28.55 60.17 -23.48
C VAL A 5 27.32 59.30 -23.80
N LEU A 6 27.16 58.86 -25.06
CA LEU A 6 26.04 58.01 -25.45
C LEU A 6 26.10 56.61 -24.86
N ILE A 7 27.29 56.01 -24.65
CA ILE A 7 27.46 54.68 -24.06
C ILE A 7 27.14 54.70 -22.55
N SER A 8 27.50 55.78 -21.86
CA SER A 8 27.20 55.91 -20.41
C SER A 8 25.71 56.08 -20.13
N VAL A 9 24.96 56.76 -20.97
CA VAL A 9 23.50 56.98 -20.81
C VAL A 9 22.74 55.66 -21.07
N CYS A 10 23.15 54.88 -22.10
CA CYS A 10 22.53 53.56 -22.35
C CYS A 10 22.78 52.55 -21.22
N LEU A 11 23.98 52.55 -20.60
CA LEU A 11 24.29 51.64 -19.51
C LEU A 11 23.48 51.95 -18.25
N LEU A 12 23.25 53.22 -17.93
CA LEU A 12 22.44 53.64 -16.78
C LEU A 12 20.95 53.31 -16.94
N VAL A 13 20.40 53.40 -18.17
CA VAL A 13 19.00 53.05 -18.46
C VAL A 13 18.79 51.51 -18.32
N VAL A 14 19.75 50.69 -18.78
CA VAL A 14 19.66 49.23 -18.66
C VAL A 14 19.76 48.78 -17.21
N ILE A 15 20.65 49.34 -16.39
CA ILE A 15 20.78 49.04 -14.98
C ILE A 15 19.54 49.50 -14.20
N GLY A 16 19.00 50.66 -14.50
CA GLY A 16 17.77 51.19 -13.90
C GLY A 16 16.54 50.30 -14.18
N SER A 17 16.43 49.74 -15.39
CA SER A 17 15.34 48.82 -15.78
C SER A 17 15.44 47.47 -15.08
N PHE A 18 16.64 46.94 -14.83
CA PHE A 18 16.85 45.70 -14.09
C PHE A 18 16.52 45.85 -12.61
N VAL A 19 16.80 46.96 -11.97
CA VAL A 19 16.49 47.22 -10.56
C VAL A 19 15.01 47.48 -10.33
N LEU A 20 14.28 48.06 -11.30
CA LEU A 20 12.85 48.30 -11.21
C LEU A 20 12.01 47.01 -11.46
N ALA A 21 12.48 46.10 -12.32
CA ALA A 21 11.78 44.84 -12.59
C ALA A 21 11.73 43.88 -11.37
N ASN A 22 12.71 43.95 -10.50
CA ASN A 22 12.77 43.11 -9.30
C ASN A 22 11.91 43.59 -8.12
N LYS A 23 11.35 44.83 -8.18
CA LYS A 23 10.57 45.39 -7.06
C LYS A 23 9.06 45.07 -7.10
N PHE A 24 8.58 44.39 -8.13
CA PHE A 24 7.14 44.10 -8.29
C PHE A 24 6.74 42.63 -8.28
N GLN A 25 7.64 41.71 -7.89
CA GLN A 25 7.18 40.37 -7.59
C GLN A 25 6.36 40.42 -6.30
N LYS A 26 5.02 40.42 -6.46
CA LYS A 26 4.11 40.21 -5.33
C LYS A 26 4.55 38.92 -4.64
N PRO A 27 4.66 38.91 -3.28
CA PRO A 27 4.95 37.68 -2.56
C PRO A 27 3.94 36.62 -2.99
N GLN A 28 4.43 35.57 -3.61
CA GLN A 28 3.60 34.45 -4.03
C GLN A 28 3.02 33.84 -2.74
N LYS A 29 1.68 33.87 -2.65
CA LYS A 29 0.97 33.28 -1.51
C LYS A 29 1.43 31.83 -1.39
N PRO A 30 1.87 31.37 -0.21
CA PRO A 30 2.29 29.97 -0.05
C PRO A 30 1.23 29.04 -0.62
N SER A 31 1.61 28.12 -1.47
CA SER A 31 0.68 27.10 -1.98
C SER A 31 0.10 26.34 -0.78
N PRO A 32 -1.19 26.02 -0.78
CA PRO A 32 -1.80 25.24 0.29
C PRO A 32 -1.03 23.91 0.44
N PRO A 33 -0.89 23.40 1.66
CA PRO A 33 -0.24 22.11 1.87
C PRO A 33 -0.95 21.03 1.05
N PRO A 34 -0.20 20.04 0.53
CA PRO A 34 -0.80 18.95 -0.24
C PRO A 34 -1.83 18.21 0.64
N PRO A 35 -2.91 17.69 0.06
CA PRO A 35 -3.90 16.94 0.81
C PRO A 35 -3.26 15.71 1.47
N PRO A 36 -3.77 15.26 2.64
CA PRO A 36 -3.24 14.10 3.33
C PRO A 36 -3.32 12.86 2.44
N PRO A 37 -2.34 11.94 2.53
CA PRO A 37 -2.38 10.68 1.80
C PRO A 37 -3.63 9.88 2.13
N LYS A 38 -4.21 9.21 1.12
CA LYS A 38 -5.29 8.24 1.28
C LYS A 38 -4.75 6.83 1.14
N VAL A 39 -5.11 5.96 2.06
CA VAL A 39 -4.61 4.59 2.14
C VAL A 39 -5.74 3.61 1.85
N LEU A 40 -5.49 2.68 0.93
CA LEU A 40 -6.31 1.49 0.74
C LEU A 40 -5.48 0.27 1.16
N MET A 41 -5.98 -0.51 2.11
CA MET A 41 -5.39 -1.80 2.46
C MET A 41 -6.33 -2.93 2.08
N ILE A 42 -5.79 -3.96 1.43
CA ILE A 42 -6.52 -5.20 1.15
C ILE A 42 -5.73 -6.41 1.65
N GLY A 43 -6.46 -7.48 2.01
CA GLY A 43 -5.83 -8.70 2.52
C GLY A 43 -6.68 -9.96 2.40
N ASP A 44 -6.07 -11.09 2.74
CA ASP A 44 -6.72 -12.40 2.82
C ASP A 44 -7.23 -12.74 4.24
N SER A 45 -7.39 -14.03 4.55
CA SER A 45 -7.84 -14.49 5.87
C SER A 45 -6.97 -14.01 7.03
N LEU A 46 -5.67 -13.83 6.81
CA LEU A 46 -4.74 -13.37 7.85
C LEU A 46 -5.00 -11.91 8.25
N SER A 47 -5.59 -11.14 7.35
CA SER A 47 -5.99 -9.75 7.60
C SER A 47 -7.39 -9.59 8.19
N VAL A 48 -8.22 -10.65 8.22
CA VAL A 48 -9.55 -10.60 8.88
C VAL A 48 -9.42 -10.48 10.40
N GLY A 49 -8.37 -11.09 10.98
CA GLY A 49 -8.13 -11.17 12.43
C GLY A 49 -7.20 -10.10 13.00
N GLY A 50 -6.53 -10.45 14.13
CA GLY A 50 -5.73 -9.53 14.94
C GLY A 50 -4.62 -8.79 14.20
N PHE A 51 -3.98 -9.43 13.21
CA PHE A 51 -2.99 -8.76 12.37
C PHE A 51 -3.59 -7.58 11.60
N GLY A 52 -4.65 -7.84 10.84
CA GLY A 52 -5.27 -6.80 10.00
C GLY A 52 -5.85 -5.65 10.82
N GLU A 53 -6.50 -5.95 11.95
CA GLU A 53 -7.01 -4.93 12.87
C GLU A 53 -5.87 -4.04 13.41
N ALA A 54 -4.77 -4.63 13.85
CA ALA A 54 -3.64 -3.87 14.40
C ALA A 54 -2.93 -3.01 13.34
N VAL A 55 -2.82 -3.48 12.09
CA VAL A 55 -2.29 -2.66 10.98
C VAL A 55 -3.29 -1.55 10.63
N ARG A 56 -4.58 -1.84 10.50
CA ARG A 56 -5.61 -0.84 10.23
C ARG A 56 -5.63 0.28 11.28
N GLU A 57 -5.60 -0.08 12.56
CA GLU A 57 -5.57 0.91 13.65
C GLU A 57 -4.33 1.79 13.62
N HIS A 58 -3.18 1.22 13.25
CA HIS A 58 -1.96 1.99 13.04
C HIS A 58 -2.13 2.99 11.89
N LEU A 59 -2.61 2.53 10.73
CA LEU A 59 -2.86 3.41 9.58
C LEU A 59 -3.88 4.51 9.89
N GLU A 60 -4.93 4.21 10.64
CA GLU A 60 -5.91 5.22 11.07
C GLU A 60 -5.32 6.27 12.02
N ARG A 61 -4.36 5.90 12.88
CA ARG A 61 -3.64 6.86 13.73
C ARG A 61 -2.73 7.78 12.93
N GLU A 62 -2.00 7.22 11.94
CA GLU A 62 -1.02 7.96 11.13
C GLU A 62 -1.68 8.85 10.07
N PHE A 63 -2.74 8.40 9.43
CA PHE A 63 -3.37 9.09 8.29
C PHE A 63 -4.74 9.70 8.60
N GLY A 64 -5.33 9.37 9.74
CA GLY A 64 -6.70 9.72 10.09
C GLY A 64 -7.72 8.74 9.50
N ARG A 65 -8.74 8.40 10.27
CA ARG A 65 -9.80 7.44 9.90
C ARG A 65 -10.49 7.75 8.58
N GLN A 66 -10.66 9.03 8.26
CA GLN A 66 -11.30 9.49 7.02
C GLN A 66 -10.47 9.23 5.76
N ASN A 67 -9.20 8.88 5.92
CA ASN A 67 -8.26 8.65 4.83
C ASN A 67 -7.88 7.17 4.67
N VAL A 68 -8.47 6.26 5.45
CA VAL A 68 -8.15 4.83 5.42
C VAL A 68 -9.38 4.02 5.01
N ALA A 69 -9.21 3.14 4.01
CA ALA A 69 -10.17 2.11 3.65
C ALA A 69 -9.48 0.75 3.75
N PHE A 70 -10.09 -0.18 4.47
CA PHE A 70 -9.54 -1.49 4.76
C PHE A 70 -10.52 -2.59 4.37
N PHE A 71 -10.04 -3.60 3.65
CA PHE A 71 -10.81 -4.76 3.22
C PHE A 71 -10.00 -6.03 3.40
N ALA A 72 -10.61 -7.07 3.96
CA ALA A 72 -10.00 -8.39 4.02
C ALA A 72 -11.04 -9.47 3.65
N SER A 73 -10.65 -10.36 2.76
CA SER A 73 -11.52 -11.41 2.21
C SER A 73 -10.87 -12.78 2.42
N CYS A 74 -11.43 -13.56 3.33
CA CYS A 74 -10.88 -14.86 3.67
C CYS A 74 -10.87 -15.82 2.49
N GLY A 75 -9.69 -16.40 2.22
CA GLY A 75 -9.45 -17.33 1.12
C GLY A 75 -9.12 -16.68 -0.21
N SER A 76 -9.09 -15.34 -0.28
CA SER A 76 -8.77 -14.62 -1.52
C SER A 76 -7.28 -14.69 -1.86
N SER A 77 -6.98 -14.65 -3.13
CA SER A 77 -5.67 -14.44 -3.72
C SER A 77 -5.75 -13.26 -4.70
N PRO A 78 -4.65 -12.72 -5.23
CA PRO A 78 -4.69 -11.50 -6.04
C PRO A 78 -5.70 -11.51 -7.18
N GLU A 79 -5.89 -12.62 -7.89
CA GLU A 79 -6.92 -12.77 -8.94
C GLU A 79 -8.33 -12.54 -8.43
N SER A 80 -8.62 -12.86 -7.18
CA SER A 80 -9.96 -12.67 -6.58
C SER A 80 -10.40 -11.19 -6.58
N TRP A 81 -9.44 -10.28 -6.62
CA TRP A 81 -9.64 -8.82 -6.56
C TRP A 81 -9.68 -8.13 -7.93
N LEU A 82 -9.45 -8.84 -9.05
CA LEU A 82 -9.41 -8.26 -10.40
C LEU A 82 -10.81 -8.27 -11.06
N GLU A 83 -11.18 -7.17 -11.72
CA GLU A 83 -12.51 -7.03 -12.37
C GLU A 83 -12.79 -8.10 -13.43
N ASN A 84 -11.77 -8.45 -14.23
CA ASN A 84 -11.92 -9.42 -15.30
C ASN A 84 -11.82 -10.89 -14.84
N GLU A 85 -11.94 -11.13 -13.54
CA GLU A 85 -11.99 -12.46 -12.95
C GLU A 85 -13.37 -12.74 -12.35
N PRO A 86 -13.78 -14.02 -12.27
CA PRO A 86 -15.03 -14.38 -11.61
C PRO A 86 -15.17 -13.79 -10.21
N VAL A 87 -16.39 -13.52 -9.79
CA VAL A 87 -16.65 -13.02 -8.44
C VAL A 87 -16.22 -14.07 -7.42
N PHE A 88 -15.25 -13.74 -6.60
CA PHE A 88 -14.83 -14.58 -5.50
C PHE A 88 -15.68 -14.27 -4.26
N HIS A 89 -16.16 -15.32 -3.60
CA HIS A 89 -16.89 -15.22 -2.35
C HIS A 89 -16.03 -15.77 -1.20
N THR A 90 -16.04 -15.07 -0.07
CA THR A 90 -15.23 -15.44 1.10
C THR A 90 -15.47 -16.89 1.54
N ARG A 91 -14.41 -17.57 1.94
CA ARG A 91 -14.47 -18.97 2.42
C ARG A 91 -14.69 -19.07 3.94
N CYS A 92 -14.37 -18.02 4.69
CA CYS A 92 -14.48 -18.02 6.15
C CYS A 92 -14.93 -16.65 6.68
N GLY A 93 -14.13 -15.60 6.64
CA GLY A 93 -14.47 -14.31 7.20
C GLY A 93 -14.35 -13.17 6.20
N TYR A 94 -14.87 -12.01 6.58
CA TYR A 94 -14.78 -10.77 5.83
C TYR A 94 -14.61 -9.61 6.78
N ARG A 95 -13.80 -8.66 6.39
CA ARG A 95 -13.64 -7.38 7.09
C ARG A 95 -13.68 -6.24 6.10
N GLU A 96 -14.53 -5.27 6.38
CA GLU A 96 -14.56 -3.99 5.70
C GLU A 96 -14.61 -2.88 6.75
N LYS A 97 -13.65 -1.98 6.72
CA LYS A 97 -13.64 -0.78 7.55
C LYS A 97 -13.25 0.41 6.70
N THR A 98 -14.18 1.33 6.56
CA THR A 98 -14.01 2.57 5.80
C THR A 98 -14.51 3.75 6.64
N PRO A 99 -14.41 5.00 6.18
CA PRO A 99 -15.00 6.15 6.90
C PRO A 99 -16.51 6.02 7.15
N THR A 100 -17.22 5.24 6.33
CA THR A 100 -18.69 5.15 6.35
C THR A 100 -19.23 3.76 6.63
N THR A 101 -18.38 2.72 6.62
CA THR A 101 -18.81 1.34 6.83
C THR A 101 -17.95 0.64 7.88
N ASP A 102 -18.55 -0.30 8.58
CA ASP A 102 -17.89 -1.19 9.53
C ASP A 102 -18.58 -2.55 9.48
N VAL A 103 -18.04 -3.46 8.69
CA VAL A 103 -18.58 -4.82 8.50
C VAL A 103 -17.53 -5.82 8.98
N TYR A 104 -17.91 -6.70 9.87
CA TYR A 104 -17.10 -7.81 10.33
C TYR A 104 -17.93 -9.09 10.34
N SER A 105 -17.41 -10.13 9.71
CA SER A 105 -17.98 -11.46 9.80
C SER A 105 -16.85 -12.48 9.91
N ASP A 106 -17.01 -13.44 10.83
CA ASP A 106 -16.08 -14.52 11.06
C ASP A 106 -16.83 -15.73 11.64
N TYR A 107 -16.14 -16.82 11.87
CA TYR A 107 -16.73 -17.98 12.55
C TYR A 107 -17.29 -17.59 13.91
N HIS A 108 -18.51 -18.00 14.16
CA HIS A 108 -19.15 -17.85 15.46
C HIS A 108 -19.71 -19.21 15.93
N ASN A 109 -19.26 -19.67 17.10
CA ASN A 109 -19.66 -20.98 17.67
C ASN A 109 -19.49 -22.14 16.65
N GLY A 110 -18.37 -22.16 15.92
CA GLY A 110 -18.08 -23.18 14.90
C GLY A 110 -18.89 -23.07 13.61
N LYS A 111 -19.82 -22.09 13.49
CA LYS A 111 -20.60 -21.85 12.28
C LYS A 111 -19.87 -20.86 11.36
N ARG A 112 -19.79 -21.25 10.10
CA ARG A 112 -19.24 -20.43 9.03
C ARG A 112 -20.18 -19.24 8.77
N PRO A 113 -19.64 -18.00 8.60
CA PRO A 113 -20.46 -16.87 8.19
C PRO A 113 -20.96 -17.03 6.76
N PRO A 114 -22.04 -16.32 6.38
CA PRO A 114 -22.47 -16.23 4.99
C PRO A 114 -21.33 -15.73 4.10
N PRO A 115 -21.18 -16.28 2.87
CA PRO A 115 -20.18 -15.81 1.92
C PRO A 115 -20.43 -14.35 1.52
N VAL A 116 -19.36 -13.55 1.46
CA VAL A 116 -19.39 -12.16 1.00
C VAL A 116 -18.59 -12.05 -0.29
N ALA A 117 -19.13 -11.34 -1.28
CA ALA A 117 -18.43 -11.08 -2.54
C ALA A 117 -17.20 -10.18 -2.27
N THR A 118 -16.03 -10.61 -2.74
CA THR A 118 -14.79 -9.81 -2.66
C THR A 118 -14.90 -8.62 -3.60
N PRO A 119 -14.72 -7.39 -3.12
CA PRO A 119 -14.74 -6.21 -3.99
C PRO A 119 -13.56 -6.21 -4.95
N LYS A 120 -13.72 -5.55 -6.09
CA LYS A 120 -12.69 -5.46 -7.11
C LYS A 120 -11.74 -4.28 -6.85
N ILE A 121 -10.44 -4.50 -7.06
CA ILE A 121 -9.41 -3.50 -6.73
C ILE A 121 -9.59 -2.21 -7.56
N GLU A 122 -9.98 -2.35 -8.82
CA GLU A 122 -10.24 -1.23 -9.71
C GLU A 122 -11.39 -0.37 -9.18
N THR A 123 -12.51 -1.00 -8.79
CA THR A 123 -13.66 -0.33 -8.14
C THR A 123 -13.26 0.37 -6.83
N LEU A 124 -12.42 -0.28 -6.00
CA LEU A 124 -11.94 0.31 -4.76
C LEU A 124 -11.03 1.52 -5.01
N ILE A 125 -10.15 1.44 -6.01
CA ILE A 125 -9.27 2.55 -6.41
C ILE A 125 -10.09 3.73 -6.91
N GLU A 126 -11.09 3.50 -7.75
CA GLU A 126 -11.98 4.55 -8.24
C GLU A 126 -12.73 5.23 -7.10
N ARG A 127 -13.27 4.45 -6.16
CA ARG A 127 -14.07 4.96 -5.04
C ARG A 127 -13.26 5.75 -4.04
N TYR A 128 -12.12 5.23 -3.59
CA TYR A 128 -11.34 5.81 -2.50
C TYR A 128 -10.20 6.71 -2.97
N LYS A 129 -9.80 6.61 -4.24
CA LYS A 129 -8.70 7.38 -4.86
C LYS A 129 -7.45 7.38 -3.98
N PRO A 130 -6.93 6.19 -3.60
CA PRO A 130 -5.79 6.07 -2.71
C PRO A 130 -4.52 6.59 -3.39
N THR A 131 -3.62 7.18 -2.59
CA THR A 131 -2.24 7.46 -2.99
C THR A 131 -1.28 6.36 -2.53
N ILE A 132 -1.71 5.56 -1.54
CA ILE A 132 -0.97 4.42 -1.01
C ILE A 132 -1.90 3.20 -1.03
N VAL A 133 -1.43 2.11 -1.62
CA VAL A 133 -2.11 0.80 -1.62
C VAL A 133 -1.23 -0.19 -0.88
N ILE A 134 -1.76 -0.83 0.16
CA ILE A 134 -1.08 -1.85 0.95
C ILE A 134 -1.78 -3.18 0.71
N VAL A 135 -1.02 -4.20 0.36
CA VAL A 135 -1.53 -5.51 -0.02
C VAL A 135 -0.93 -6.58 0.87
N GLN A 136 -1.76 -7.37 1.54
CA GLN A 136 -1.34 -8.59 2.26
C GLN A 136 -2.02 -9.80 1.60
N LEU A 137 -1.39 -10.35 0.56
CA LEU A 137 -1.90 -11.49 -0.22
C LEU A 137 -0.75 -12.45 -0.58
N GLY A 138 -1.12 -13.66 -0.96
CA GLY A 138 -0.20 -14.68 -1.44
C GLY A 138 -0.23 -15.98 -0.65
N THR A 139 -0.85 -15.98 0.53
CA THR A 139 -0.99 -17.20 1.38
C THR A 139 -1.77 -18.28 0.64
N ASN A 140 -2.86 -17.91 -0.02
CA ASN A 140 -3.73 -18.87 -0.69
C ASN A 140 -3.16 -19.48 -1.97
N TRP A 141 -2.09 -18.93 -2.51
CA TRP A 141 -1.32 -19.55 -3.60
C TRP A 141 -0.42 -20.69 -3.12
N MET A 142 -0.08 -20.73 -1.85
CA MET A 142 0.78 -21.77 -1.30
C MET A 142 0.11 -23.14 -1.20
N ASP A 143 -1.22 -23.18 -1.16
CA ASP A 143 -2.05 -24.39 -1.12
C ASP A 143 -2.50 -24.87 -2.51
N GLN A 144 -1.99 -24.25 -3.58
CA GLN A 144 -2.42 -24.51 -4.96
C GLN A 144 -1.26 -24.95 -5.83
N THR A 145 -1.54 -25.86 -6.77
CA THR A 145 -0.59 -26.27 -7.81
C THR A 145 -0.67 -25.31 -8.99
N LEU A 146 -0.12 -24.11 -8.82
CA LEU A 146 -0.08 -23.07 -9.86
C LEU A 146 1.31 -22.99 -10.50
N SER A 147 1.36 -22.73 -11.81
CA SER A 147 2.62 -22.47 -12.50
C SER A 147 3.18 -21.09 -12.12
N ASP A 148 4.51 -20.93 -12.23
CA ASP A 148 5.16 -19.63 -12.02
C ASP A 148 4.64 -18.58 -13.01
N ASP A 149 4.37 -18.97 -14.24
CA ASP A 149 3.88 -18.07 -15.29
C ASP A 149 2.46 -17.59 -15.01
N TYR A 150 1.60 -18.44 -14.50
CA TYR A 150 0.26 -18.03 -14.06
C TYR A 150 0.36 -16.99 -12.95
N ILE A 151 1.18 -17.25 -11.93
CA ILE A 151 1.35 -16.32 -10.79
C ILE A 151 1.93 -14.98 -11.28
N ARG A 152 2.94 -15.00 -12.15
CA ARG A 152 3.51 -13.77 -12.74
C ARG A 152 2.48 -13.00 -13.56
N HIS A 153 1.67 -13.71 -14.36
CA HIS A 153 0.62 -13.08 -15.16
C HIS A 153 -0.42 -12.38 -14.27
N VAL A 154 -0.89 -13.05 -13.23
CA VAL A 154 -1.83 -12.44 -12.26
C VAL A 154 -1.20 -11.25 -11.54
N LEU A 155 0.05 -11.37 -11.09
CA LEU A 155 0.75 -10.25 -10.43
C LEU A 155 0.92 -9.06 -11.36
N ALA A 156 1.29 -9.27 -12.62
CA ALA A 156 1.42 -8.19 -13.60
C ALA A 156 0.09 -7.45 -13.83
N ARG A 157 -1.01 -8.17 -13.93
CA ARG A 157 -2.35 -7.58 -14.05
C ARG A 157 -2.75 -6.82 -12.79
N PHE A 158 -2.50 -7.41 -11.62
CA PHE A 158 -2.81 -6.78 -10.34
C PHE A 158 -2.01 -5.49 -10.13
N VAL A 159 -0.71 -5.53 -10.38
CA VAL A 159 0.17 -4.34 -10.33
C VAL A 159 -0.30 -3.28 -11.33
N GLY A 160 -0.65 -3.70 -12.54
CA GLY A 160 -1.21 -2.81 -13.56
C GLY A 160 -2.51 -2.14 -13.10
N ALA A 161 -3.43 -2.88 -12.46
CA ALA A 161 -4.67 -2.35 -11.91
C ALA A 161 -4.41 -1.34 -10.77
N VAL A 162 -3.42 -1.62 -9.91
CA VAL A 162 -3.06 -0.70 -8.81
C VAL A 162 -2.43 0.59 -9.34
N HIS A 163 -1.45 0.51 -10.23
CA HIS A 163 -0.76 1.70 -10.71
C HIS A 163 -1.59 2.47 -11.75
N GLY A 164 -2.17 1.78 -12.75
CA GLY A 164 -2.79 2.45 -13.88
C GLY A 164 -1.84 3.53 -14.44
N ASP A 165 -2.36 4.70 -14.71
CA ASP A 165 -1.57 5.88 -15.16
C ASP A 165 -1.09 6.76 -13.99
N SER A 166 -1.15 6.26 -12.76
CA SER A 166 -0.85 7.06 -11.56
C SER A 166 0.46 6.69 -10.88
N THR A 167 0.95 7.62 -10.05
CA THR A 167 2.13 7.42 -9.19
C THR A 167 1.75 6.86 -7.80
N ARG A 168 0.75 5.98 -7.71
CA ARG A 168 0.38 5.34 -6.45
C ARG A 168 1.53 4.54 -5.89
N ARG A 169 1.69 4.59 -4.58
CA ARG A 169 2.65 3.76 -3.88
C ARG A 169 2.02 2.40 -3.58
N LEU A 170 2.62 1.32 -4.06
CA LEU A 170 2.25 -0.03 -3.68
C LEU A 170 3.24 -0.55 -2.63
N ILE A 171 2.74 -1.10 -1.53
CA ILE A 171 3.51 -1.81 -0.51
C ILE A 171 2.93 -3.21 -0.37
N TRP A 172 3.75 -4.24 -0.60
CA TRP A 172 3.30 -5.62 -0.48
C TRP A 172 3.81 -6.24 0.82
N ILE A 173 2.88 -6.68 1.67
CA ILE A 173 3.18 -7.45 2.86
C ILE A 173 3.08 -8.92 2.47
N GLY A 174 4.21 -9.61 2.40
CA GLY A 174 4.23 -11.03 2.08
C GLY A 174 3.67 -11.88 3.22
N PRO A 175 3.24 -13.12 2.94
CA PRO A 175 2.71 -14.03 3.93
C PRO A 175 3.68 -14.26 5.11
N PRO A 176 3.20 -14.41 6.35
CA PRO A 176 4.04 -14.74 7.51
C PRO A 176 4.56 -16.16 7.43
N ASP A 177 5.48 -16.54 8.32
CA ASP A 177 5.95 -17.92 8.44
C ASP A 177 4.78 -18.88 8.67
N SER A 178 4.84 -20.05 8.03
CA SER A 178 3.82 -21.09 8.10
C SER A 178 4.47 -22.46 8.23
N SER A 179 4.11 -23.21 9.24
CA SER A 179 4.60 -24.59 9.38
C SER A 179 4.01 -25.52 8.33
N ARG A 180 2.83 -25.20 7.80
CA ARG A 180 2.17 -25.99 6.75
C ARG A 180 2.80 -25.78 5.37
N PHE A 181 3.27 -24.57 5.06
CA PHE A 181 3.75 -24.17 3.73
C PHE A 181 5.24 -23.85 3.67
N SER A 182 6.03 -24.28 4.65
CA SER A 182 7.46 -23.93 4.76
C SER A 182 8.29 -24.19 3.51
N LYS A 183 7.93 -25.20 2.70
CA LYS A 183 8.64 -25.56 1.47
C LYS A 183 8.34 -24.66 0.29
N VAL A 184 7.17 -24.04 0.22
CA VAL A 184 6.70 -23.26 -0.93
C VAL A 184 6.74 -21.74 -0.72
N GLN A 185 6.85 -21.29 0.52
CA GLN A 185 6.88 -19.87 0.87
C GLN A 185 7.96 -19.08 0.09
N SER A 186 9.18 -19.60 0.03
CA SER A 186 10.30 -18.92 -0.65
C SER A 186 10.05 -18.76 -2.15
N ARG A 187 9.34 -19.71 -2.78
CA ARG A 187 8.91 -19.61 -4.18
C ARG A 187 7.94 -18.44 -4.37
N ILE A 188 6.90 -18.35 -3.53
CA ILE A 188 5.90 -17.27 -3.62
C ILE A 188 6.54 -15.91 -3.39
N TYR A 189 7.39 -15.76 -2.38
CA TYR A 189 8.13 -14.53 -2.14
C TYR A 189 8.97 -14.09 -3.33
N ARG A 190 9.73 -15.03 -3.92
CA ARG A 190 10.54 -14.74 -5.11
C ARG A 190 9.67 -14.24 -6.27
N LEU A 191 8.53 -14.88 -6.54
CA LEU A 191 7.63 -14.47 -7.61
C LEU A 191 7.05 -13.08 -7.38
N ILE A 192 6.61 -12.78 -6.16
CA ILE A 192 6.13 -11.45 -5.79
C ILE A 192 7.24 -10.41 -6.01
N GLN A 193 8.44 -10.61 -5.44
CA GLN A 193 9.56 -9.68 -5.57
C GLN A 193 9.99 -9.43 -7.02
N GLN A 194 9.96 -10.47 -7.86
CA GLN A 194 10.32 -10.36 -9.27
C GLN A 194 9.26 -9.66 -10.13
N SER A 195 8.01 -9.68 -9.69
CA SER A 195 6.87 -9.14 -10.45
C SER A 195 6.52 -7.70 -10.07
N LEU A 196 6.97 -7.24 -8.90
CA LEU A 196 6.74 -5.84 -8.52
C LEU A 196 7.74 -4.90 -9.23
N PRO A 197 7.30 -3.71 -9.67
CA PRO A 197 8.17 -2.70 -10.22
C PRO A 197 9.31 -2.30 -9.26
N ARG A 198 10.43 -1.85 -9.81
CA ARG A 198 11.50 -1.26 -9.00
C ARG A 198 10.94 -0.06 -8.23
N GLY A 199 11.07 -0.11 -6.92
CA GLY A 199 10.56 0.94 -6.06
C GLY A 199 9.34 0.52 -5.23
N ASP A 200 8.59 -0.51 -5.62
CA ASP A 200 7.52 -1.07 -4.79
C ASP A 200 8.11 -2.10 -3.81
N PRO A 201 8.09 -1.80 -2.49
CA PRO A 201 8.72 -2.67 -1.52
C PRO A 201 7.88 -3.90 -1.20
N VAL A 202 8.56 -5.00 -0.92
CA VAL A 202 7.99 -6.20 -0.31
C VAL A 202 8.50 -6.32 1.13
N ILE A 203 7.58 -6.31 2.08
CA ILE A 203 7.87 -6.59 3.48
C ILE A 203 7.88 -8.11 3.68
N ASP A 204 9.04 -8.69 3.94
CA ASP A 204 9.17 -10.13 4.20
C ASP A 204 8.77 -10.45 5.64
N SER A 205 7.51 -10.79 5.83
CA SER A 205 6.93 -11.11 7.13
C SER A 205 7.59 -12.29 7.84
N ARG A 206 8.23 -13.22 7.11
CA ARG A 206 8.94 -14.38 7.69
C ARG A 206 10.14 -13.96 8.55
N ARG A 207 10.67 -12.77 8.34
CA ARG A 207 11.75 -12.20 9.15
C ARG A 207 11.30 -11.82 10.56
N PHE A 208 9.99 -11.65 10.76
CA PHE A 208 9.38 -11.19 12.00
C PHE A 208 8.53 -12.25 12.69
N THR A 209 8.29 -13.38 12.00
CA THR A 209 7.34 -14.39 12.45
C THR A 209 7.99 -15.76 12.48
N ARG A 210 7.53 -16.59 13.42
CA ARG A 210 7.79 -18.03 13.46
C ARG A 210 6.53 -18.73 13.90
N TYR A 211 6.05 -19.63 13.05
CA TYR A 211 4.86 -20.40 13.40
C TYR A 211 5.19 -21.58 14.31
N VAL A 212 4.59 -21.59 15.48
CA VAL A 212 4.65 -22.69 16.43
C VAL A 212 3.24 -23.22 16.63
N LEU A 213 2.99 -24.47 16.19
CA LEU A 213 1.68 -25.11 16.27
C LEU A 213 1.21 -25.16 17.73
N GLY A 214 -0.06 -24.82 17.97
CA GLY A 214 -0.66 -24.76 19.31
C GLY A 214 -0.36 -23.48 20.11
N LYS A 215 0.72 -22.74 19.76
CA LYS A 215 1.07 -21.46 20.38
C LYS A 215 0.70 -20.27 19.49
N THR A 216 1.16 -20.28 18.25
CA THR A 216 0.91 -19.20 17.28
C THR A 216 -0.50 -19.32 16.70
N GLY A 217 -0.97 -20.53 16.49
CA GLY A 217 -2.27 -20.90 15.96
C GLY A 217 -2.44 -22.41 15.92
N GLY A 218 -3.56 -22.90 15.36
CA GLY A 218 -3.94 -24.31 15.43
C GLY A 218 -3.77 -25.11 14.13
N ASP A 219 -3.59 -24.46 12.96
CA ASP A 219 -3.66 -25.11 11.65
C ASP A 219 -2.38 -24.99 10.80
N GLY A 220 -1.35 -24.35 11.32
CA GLY A 220 -0.08 -24.16 10.62
C GLY A 220 -0.06 -22.95 9.68
N ILE A 221 -1.15 -22.15 9.62
CA ILE A 221 -1.33 -21.00 8.71
C ILE A 221 -1.79 -19.77 9.48
N HIS A 222 -2.95 -19.88 10.16
CA HIS A 222 -3.62 -18.76 10.78
C HIS A 222 -3.04 -18.44 12.15
N TYR A 223 -2.75 -17.18 12.37
CA TYR A 223 -2.25 -16.63 13.62
C TYR A 223 -3.42 -16.33 14.54
N ASN A 224 -3.33 -16.72 15.80
CA ASN A 224 -4.27 -16.26 16.82
C ASN A 224 -4.13 -14.75 17.01
N ARG A 225 -5.06 -14.15 17.74
CA ARG A 225 -5.12 -12.69 17.91
C ARG A 225 -3.79 -12.11 18.41
N GLU A 226 -3.26 -12.64 19.50
CA GLU A 226 -2.02 -12.14 20.11
C GLU A 226 -0.81 -12.24 19.16
N SER A 227 -0.64 -13.38 18.51
CA SER A 227 0.44 -13.60 17.55
C SER A 227 0.28 -12.73 16.29
N GLY A 228 -0.95 -12.48 15.85
CA GLY A 228 -1.26 -11.56 14.77
C GLY A 228 -0.91 -10.10 15.10
N GLU A 229 -1.30 -9.65 16.28
CA GLU A 229 -0.93 -8.32 16.80
C GLU A 229 0.59 -8.18 16.98
N ALA A 230 1.27 -9.24 17.44
CA ALA A 230 2.73 -9.28 17.55
C ALA A 230 3.42 -9.16 16.18
N TRP A 231 2.88 -9.84 15.15
CA TRP A 231 3.36 -9.71 13.76
C TRP A 231 3.11 -8.32 13.20
N ALA A 232 1.98 -7.69 13.48
CA ALA A 232 1.65 -6.35 12.99
C ALA A 232 2.65 -5.27 13.44
N ARG A 233 3.21 -5.37 14.65
CA ARG A 233 4.15 -4.34 15.16
C ARG A 233 5.35 -4.09 14.27
N PRO A 234 6.19 -5.08 13.90
CA PRO A 234 7.33 -4.86 13.00
C PRO A 234 6.90 -4.55 11.55
N VAL A 235 5.72 -5.00 11.11
CA VAL A 235 5.17 -4.63 9.81
C VAL A 235 4.83 -3.15 9.78
N ASN A 236 4.15 -2.61 10.80
CA ASN A 236 3.85 -1.20 10.94
C ASN A 236 5.13 -0.34 10.93
N ALA A 237 6.14 -0.72 11.71
CA ALA A 237 7.43 -0.04 11.71
C ALA A 237 8.10 -0.04 10.33
N SER A 238 7.96 -1.14 9.57
CA SER A 238 8.48 -1.24 8.19
C SER A 238 7.71 -0.31 7.24
N ILE A 239 6.38 -0.22 7.35
CA ILE A 239 5.55 0.70 6.57
C ILE A 239 6.00 2.14 6.84
N ASP A 240 6.17 2.53 8.10
CA ASP A 240 6.60 3.88 8.49
C ASP A 240 7.97 4.22 7.91
N GLN A 241 8.93 3.30 7.98
CA GLN A 241 10.26 3.48 7.40
C GLN A 241 10.23 3.68 5.88
N ILE A 242 9.42 2.88 5.17
CA ILE A 242 9.24 3.00 3.71
C ILE A 242 8.68 4.38 3.37
N LEU A 243 7.62 4.80 4.03
CA LEU A 243 6.95 6.07 3.73
C LEU A 243 7.81 7.28 4.12
N ALA A 244 8.57 7.20 5.22
CA ALA A 244 9.53 8.24 5.60
C ALA A 244 10.65 8.39 4.58
N ALA A 245 11.18 7.28 4.05
CA ALA A 245 12.19 7.29 2.99
C ALA A 245 11.66 7.92 1.69
N ASP A 246 10.41 7.65 1.31
CA ASP A 246 9.77 8.27 0.14
C ASP A 246 9.64 9.79 0.29
N ILE A 247 9.25 10.27 1.46
CA ILE A 247 9.14 11.71 1.77
C ILE A 247 10.52 12.36 1.67
N ALA A 248 11.56 11.74 2.25
CA ALA A 248 12.92 12.25 2.19
C ALA A 248 13.46 12.32 0.75
N ALA A 249 13.20 11.29 -0.06
CA ALA A 249 13.60 11.27 -1.46
C ALA A 249 12.94 12.39 -2.27
N ARG A 250 11.63 12.63 -2.09
CA ARG A 250 10.90 13.72 -2.77
C ARG A 250 11.42 15.10 -2.39
N ARG A 251 11.75 15.33 -1.11
CA ARG A 251 12.33 16.61 -0.65
C ARG A 251 13.69 16.87 -1.30
N LYS A 252 14.54 15.83 -1.40
CA LYS A 252 15.86 15.97 -2.04
C LYS A 252 15.76 16.33 -3.53
N VAL A 253 14.80 15.76 -4.25
CA VAL A 253 14.55 16.12 -5.66
C VAL A 253 14.07 17.57 -5.78
N ALA A 254 13.14 17.99 -4.92
CA ALA A 254 12.61 19.36 -4.94
C ALA A 254 13.64 20.44 -4.56
N SER A 255 14.67 20.09 -3.78
CA SER A 255 15.75 21.03 -3.39
C SER A 255 16.87 21.19 -4.44
N ASN A 256 16.90 20.31 -5.46
CA ASN A 256 17.90 20.34 -6.53
C ASN A 256 17.40 21.06 -7.80
N HIS A 257 16.18 21.62 -7.76
CA HIS A 257 15.56 22.47 -8.77
C HIS A 257 15.26 23.87 -8.23
#